data_d359b9a9141814f92abad209250d660b
#
_entry.id   d359b9a9141814f92abad209250d660b
#
_cell.length_a   1.000
_cell.length_b   1.000
_cell.length_c   1.000
_cell.angle_alpha   90.00
_cell.angle_beta   90.00
_cell.angle_gamma   90.00
#
_symmetry.space_group_name_H-M   'P 1'
#
loop_
_entity.id
_entity.type
_entity.pdbx_description
1 polymer ?
#
loop_
_entity_poly.entity_id
_entity_poly.type
_entity_poly.pdbx_seq_one_letter_code
_entity_poly.pdbx_strand_id
1 'polypeptide(L)'
;DACLITCILQTGLAEDVLEAAKNIGAQGATINYARGTGIRERMGLLGVTIDEQKEVIRIIVSEDQADMVFEAMYLAGKLDTPGKGIMYITKLEKVATYIPDSVLKTLA
;
A
#
# COMPACT_ATOMS: atom_id res chain seq x y z
N ASP A 1 -2.76 -13.35 12.42
CA ASP A 1 -2.79 -13.38 10.97
C ASP A 1 -2.34 -12.04 10.39
N ALA A 2 -1.69 -12.09 9.26
CA ALA A 2 -1.13 -10.90 8.64
C ALA A 2 -1.67 -10.70 7.22
N CYS A 3 -1.73 -9.44 6.83
CA CYS A 3 -2.15 -9.03 5.50
C CYS A 3 -1.10 -8.12 4.89
N LEU A 4 -0.99 -8.16 3.57
CA LEU A 4 -0.15 -7.25 2.81
C LEU A 4 -1.04 -6.24 2.11
N ILE A 5 -0.83 -4.97 2.40
CA ILE A 5 -1.49 -3.89 1.68
C ILE A 5 -0.52 -3.36 0.64
N THR A 6 -0.95 -3.34 -0.60
CA THR A 6 -0.18 -2.78 -1.69
C THR A 6 -0.91 -1.55 -2.23
N CYS A 7 -0.18 -0.45 -2.35
CA CYS A 7 -0.73 0.81 -2.83
C CYS A 7 0.17 1.33 -3.94
N ILE A 8 -0.39 1.46 -5.12
CA ILE A 8 0.34 1.94 -6.31
C ILE A 8 -0.22 3.30 -6.66
N LEU A 9 0.63 4.31 -6.62
CA LEU A 9 0.21 5.70 -6.69
C LEU A 9 0.97 6.46 -7.78
N GLN A 10 0.38 7.57 -8.19
CA GLN A 10 1.12 8.56 -8.95
C GLN A 10 2.26 9.12 -8.10
N THR A 11 3.33 9.53 -8.75
CA THR A 11 4.48 10.11 -8.09
C THR A 11 4.09 11.32 -7.24
N GLY A 12 4.61 11.37 -6.03
CA GLY A 12 4.39 12.48 -5.11
C GLY A 12 3.35 12.22 -4.02
N LEU A 13 2.64 11.09 -4.08
CA LEU A 13 1.59 10.80 -3.10
C LEU A 13 2.03 9.84 -2.00
N ALA A 14 3.15 9.15 -2.18
CA ALA A 14 3.56 8.09 -1.26
C ALA A 14 3.81 8.58 0.17
N GLU A 15 4.42 9.75 0.32
CA GLU A 15 4.74 10.27 1.65
C GLU A 15 3.48 10.51 2.49
N ASP A 16 2.45 11.09 1.90
CA ASP A 16 1.21 11.34 2.62
C ASP A 16 0.51 10.05 3.01
N VAL A 17 0.53 9.08 2.11
CA VAL A 17 -0.08 7.77 2.37
C VAL A 17 0.69 7.03 3.47
N LEU A 18 2.01 7.08 3.42
CA LEU A 18 2.85 6.45 4.44
C LEU A 18 2.61 7.06 5.81
N GLU A 19 2.53 8.38 5.88
CA GLU A 19 2.29 9.09 7.12
C GLU A 19 0.92 8.73 7.71
N ALA A 20 -0.10 8.66 6.87
CA ALA A 20 -1.43 8.26 7.32
C ALA A 20 -1.43 6.85 7.92
N ALA A 21 -0.71 5.92 7.30
CA ALA A 21 -0.60 4.55 7.82
C ALA A 21 0.12 4.54 9.16
N LYS A 22 1.21 5.29 9.29
CA LYS A 22 1.96 5.36 10.55
C LYS A 22 1.14 5.95 11.68
N ASN A 23 0.33 6.95 11.39
CA ASN A 23 -0.51 7.60 12.40
C ASN A 23 -1.55 6.65 13.01
N ILE A 24 -1.90 5.60 12.32
CA ILE A 24 -2.84 4.58 12.80
C ILE A 24 -2.10 3.41 13.46
N GLY A 25 -0.78 3.44 13.45
CA GLY A 25 0.02 2.44 14.14
C GLY A 25 0.67 1.41 13.23
N ALA A 26 0.55 1.54 11.92
CA ALA A 26 1.26 0.66 11.01
C ALA A 26 2.75 0.86 11.17
N GLN A 27 3.49 -0.23 11.20
CA GLN A 27 4.92 -0.20 11.44
C GLN A 27 5.67 -0.70 10.24
N GLY A 28 6.52 0.15 9.72
CA GLY A 28 7.38 -0.24 8.62
C GLY A 28 6.63 -0.38 7.31
N ALA A 29 7.24 0.16 6.30
CA ALA A 29 6.71 0.07 4.94
C ALA A 29 7.87 0.01 3.98
N THR A 30 7.66 -0.64 2.86
CA THR A 30 8.61 -0.62 1.76
C THR A 30 8.05 0.30 0.68
N ILE A 31 8.87 1.24 0.24
CA ILE A 31 8.52 2.12 -0.87
C ILE A 31 9.48 1.83 -1.99
N ASN A 32 8.96 1.58 -3.18
CA ASN A 32 9.79 1.46 -4.35
C ASN A 32 9.08 2.10 -5.55
N TYR A 33 9.80 2.18 -6.65
CA TYR A 33 9.29 2.83 -7.85
C TYR A 33 9.10 1.78 -8.93
N ALA A 34 8.05 1.95 -9.72
CA ALA A 34 7.73 1.05 -10.82
C ALA A 34 7.18 1.86 -11.99
N ARG A 35 7.23 1.28 -13.17
CA ARG A 35 6.57 1.86 -14.32
C ARG A 35 5.29 1.11 -14.58
N GLY A 36 4.26 1.84 -14.92
CA GLY A 36 2.98 1.23 -15.22
C GLY A 36 2.12 2.16 -16.06
N THR A 37 1.12 1.57 -16.67
CA THR A 37 0.17 2.30 -17.51
C THR A 37 -1.22 2.06 -16.95
N GLY A 38 -1.90 3.14 -16.56
CA GLY A 38 -3.28 3.04 -16.12
C GLY A 38 -4.23 2.82 -17.29
N ILE A 39 -5.37 2.23 -17.00
CA ILE A 39 -6.39 1.99 -18.00
C ILE A 39 -6.79 3.29 -18.71
N ARG A 40 -6.94 4.37 -17.92
CA ARG A 40 -7.32 5.67 -18.47
C ARG A 40 -6.26 6.25 -19.38
N GLU A 41 -5.01 6.01 -19.09
CA GLU A 41 -3.90 6.46 -19.92
C GLU A 41 -3.91 5.73 -21.26
N ARG A 42 -4.27 4.43 -21.25
CA ARG A 42 -4.42 3.65 -22.47
C ARG A 42 -5.55 4.16 -23.35
N MET A 43 -6.58 4.67 -22.74
CA MET A 43 -7.74 5.19 -23.44
C MET A 43 -7.63 6.68 -23.73
N GLY A 44 -6.46 7.26 -23.51
CA GLY A 44 -6.23 8.66 -23.75
C GLY A 44 -6.38 9.06 -25.20
N LEU A 45 -6.35 10.34 -25.45
CA LEU A 45 -6.47 10.92 -26.78
C LEU A 45 -5.49 10.25 -27.74
N LEU A 46 -5.99 9.81 -28.87
CA LEU A 46 -5.20 9.20 -29.94
C LEU A 46 -4.72 7.78 -29.64
N GLY A 47 -5.20 7.16 -28.58
CA GLY A 47 -4.80 5.79 -28.24
C GLY A 47 -3.33 5.63 -27.87
N VAL A 48 -2.68 6.71 -27.50
CA VAL A 48 -1.28 6.66 -27.09
C VAL A 48 -1.18 6.19 -25.65
N THR A 49 -0.35 5.18 -25.42
CA THR A 49 -0.05 4.67 -24.09
C THR A 49 1.07 5.50 -23.48
N ILE A 50 0.85 6.01 -22.29
CA ILE A 50 1.85 6.78 -21.55
C ILE A 50 2.34 5.96 -20.39
N ASP A 51 3.64 5.64 -20.39
CA ASP A 51 4.29 4.98 -19.27
C ASP A 51 4.71 6.02 -18.26
N GLU A 52 4.23 5.87 -17.03
CA GLU A 52 4.58 6.77 -15.95
C GLU A 52 5.29 6.02 -14.85
N GLN A 53 6.19 6.71 -14.17
CA GLN A 53 6.77 6.21 -12.95
C GLN A 53 5.71 6.25 -11.86
N LYS A 54 5.57 5.14 -11.14
CA LYS A 54 4.63 5.02 -10.03
C LYS A 54 5.40 4.80 -8.74
N GLU A 55 4.79 5.20 -7.65
CA GLU A 55 5.28 4.88 -6.31
C GLU A 55 4.50 3.72 -5.77
N VAL A 56 5.19 2.75 -5.20
CA VAL A 56 4.57 1.54 -4.67
C VAL A 56 4.89 1.45 -3.19
N ILE A 57 3.85 1.38 -2.37
CA ILE A 57 3.98 1.17 -0.93
C ILE A 57 3.46 -0.22 -0.60
N ARG A 58 4.26 -0.98 0.15
CA ARG A 58 3.85 -2.28 0.67
C ARG A 58 3.99 -2.27 2.17
N ILE A 59 2.91 -2.61 2.85
CA ILE A 59 2.86 -2.65 4.31
C ILE A 59 2.25 -3.97 4.74
N ILE A 60 2.90 -4.62 5.71
CA ILE A 60 2.33 -5.79 6.34
C ILE A 60 1.68 -5.35 7.65
N VAL A 61 0.42 -5.68 7.81
CA VAL A 61 -0.36 -5.32 9.00
C VAL A 61 -1.05 -6.56 9.56
N SER A 62 -1.44 -6.49 10.83
CA SER A 62 -2.27 -7.54 11.41
C SER A 62 -3.66 -7.46 10.80
N GLU A 63 -4.35 -8.60 10.76
CA GLU A 63 -5.72 -8.64 10.24
C GLU A 63 -6.65 -7.69 10.99
N ASP A 64 -6.41 -7.53 12.30
CA ASP A 64 -7.23 -6.65 13.14
C ASP A 64 -7.12 -5.17 12.75
N GLN A 65 -5.98 -4.77 12.21
CA GLN A 65 -5.74 -3.38 11.83
C GLN A 65 -5.94 -3.13 10.34
N ALA A 66 -6.09 -4.19 9.57
CA ALA A 66 -6.05 -4.10 8.12
C ALA A 66 -7.05 -3.10 7.54
N ASP A 67 -8.29 -3.15 7.99
CA ASP A 67 -9.32 -2.27 7.43
C ASP A 67 -9.07 -0.80 7.75
N MET A 68 -8.64 -0.51 8.97
CA MET A 68 -8.35 0.86 9.39
C MET A 68 -7.18 1.45 8.62
N VAL A 69 -6.12 0.67 8.47
CA VAL A 69 -4.94 1.12 7.75
C VAL A 69 -5.25 1.29 6.27
N PHE A 70 -5.98 0.34 5.69
CA PHE A 70 -6.38 0.40 4.29
C PHE A 70 -7.19 1.68 4.01
N GLU A 71 -8.19 1.95 4.83
CA GLU A 71 -9.02 3.13 4.64
C GLU A 71 -8.23 4.43 4.77
N ALA A 72 -7.36 4.51 5.78
CA ALA A 72 -6.54 5.71 5.97
C ALA A 72 -5.63 5.96 4.77
N MET A 73 -5.03 4.92 4.23
CA MET A 73 -4.19 5.02 3.05
C MET A 73 -5.00 5.43 1.82
N TYR A 74 -6.17 4.86 1.67
CA TYR A 74 -7.07 5.16 0.56
C TYR A 74 -7.42 6.64 0.52
N LEU A 75 -7.79 7.19 1.66
CA LEU A 75 -8.16 8.61 1.75
C LEU A 75 -6.96 9.54 1.56
N ALA A 76 -5.83 9.20 2.16
CA ALA A 76 -4.62 10.01 2.04
C ALA A 76 -4.09 10.03 0.60
N GLY A 77 -4.24 8.94 -0.12
CA GLY A 77 -3.82 8.84 -1.52
C GLY A 77 -4.83 9.42 -2.49
N LYS A 78 -5.96 9.88 -1.99
CA LYS A 78 -7.04 10.43 -2.82
C LYS A 78 -7.53 9.43 -3.86
N LEU A 79 -7.58 8.16 -3.47
CA LEU A 79 -7.93 7.09 -4.39
C LEU A 79 -9.41 7.09 -4.78
N ASP A 80 -10.22 7.87 -4.09
CA ASP A 80 -11.58 8.16 -4.49
C ASP A 80 -11.65 9.10 -5.70
N THR A 81 -10.51 9.56 -6.18
CA THR A 81 -10.39 10.43 -7.35
C THR A 81 -9.84 9.63 -8.53
N PRO A 82 -10.45 9.70 -9.71
CA PRO A 82 -9.96 8.96 -10.86
C PRO A 82 -8.49 9.23 -11.19
N GLY A 83 -7.77 8.18 -11.53
CA GLY A 83 -6.39 8.29 -12.01
C GLY A 83 -5.31 8.44 -10.95
N LYS A 84 -5.66 8.36 -9.67
CA LYS A 84 -4.67 8.53 -8.60
C LYS A 84 -3.89 7.27 -8.28
N GLY A 85 -4.52 6.11 -8.41
CA GLY A 85 -3.84 4.88 -8.13
C GLY A 85 -4.76 3.72 -7.87
N ILE A 86 -4.19 2.66 -7.35
CA ILE A 86 -4.94 1.45 -7.00
C ILE A 86 -4.40 0.87 -5.70
N MET A 87 -5.28 0.32 -4.90
CA MET A 87 -4.91 -0.40 -3.68
C MET A 87 -5.55 -1.76 -3.67
N TYR A 88 -4.86 -2.70 -3.05
CA TYR A 88 -5.43 -4.00 -2.77
C TYR A 88 -4.79 -4.59 -1.53
N ILE A 89 -5.47 -5.58 -0.96
CA ILE A 89 -5.02 -6.26 0.24
C ILE A 89 -5.00 -7.76 -0.02
N THR A 90 -3.95 -8.41 0.45
CA THR A 90 -3.78 -9.83 0.28
C THR A 90 -3.53 -10.47 1.64
N LYS A 91 -4.26 -11.53 1.94
CA LYS A 91 -4.02 -12.29 3.16
C LYS A 91 -2.77 -13.14 2.96
N LEU A 92 -1.86 -13.09 3.93
CA LEU A 92 -0.60 -13.82 3.84
C LEU A 92 -0.71 -15.17 4.54
N GLU A 93 -0.27 -16.23 3.87
CA GLU A 93 -0.26 -17.56 4.47
C GLU A 93 0.85 -17.69 5.50
N LYS A 94 2.02 -17.12 5.21
CA LYS A 94 3.19 -17.22 6.08
C LYS A 94 3.94 -15.91 6.09
N VAL A 95 4.40 -15.52 7.27
CA VAL A 95 5.27 -14.36 7.46
C VAL A 95 6.37 -14.79 8.41
N ALA A 96 7.59 -14.45 8.09
CA ALA A 96 8.74 -14.73 8.95
C ALA A 96 9.52 -13.46 9.20
N THR A 97 9.76 -13.19 10.46
CA THR A 97 10.58 -12.06 10.90
C THR A 97 11.17 -12.41 12.26
N TYR A 98 12.12 -11.61 12.70
CA TYR A 98 12.66 -11.78 14.04
C TYR A 98 11.58 -11.46 15.07
N ILE A 99 11.38 -12.38 16.00
CA ILE A 99 10.45 -12.18 17.10
C ILE A 99 11.23 -12.28 18.41
N PRO A 100 11.24 -11.24 19.26
CA PRO A 100 11.92 -11.31 20.55
C PRO A 100 11.37 -12.42 21.43
N ASP A 101 12.24 -13.02 22.24
CA ASP A 101 11.86 -14.12 23.14
C ASP A 101 10.70 -13.75 24.04
N SER A 102 10.67 -12.50 24.50
CA SER A 102 9.59 -12.04 25.38
C SER A 102 8.22 -12.13 24.69
N VAL A 103 8.19 -11.91 23.38
CA VAL A 103 6.94 -12.00 22.60
C VAL A 103 6.60 -13.45 22.34
N LEU A 104 7.59 -14.29 22.03
CA LEU A 104 7.38 -15.71 21.79
C LEU A 104 6.76 -16.39 23.01
N LYS A 105 7.21 -16.04 24.20
CA LYS A 105 6.64 -16.60 25.44
C LYS A 105 5.18 -16.20 25.62
N THR A 106 4.80 -15.04 25.13
CA THR A 106 3.41 -14.58 25.20
C THR A 106 2.51 -15.32 24.23
N LEU A 107 3.07 -15.75 23.10
CA LEU A 107 2.32 -16.44 22.04
C LEU A 107 2.21 -17.95 22.28
N ALA A 108 3.05 -18.49 23.14
CA ALA A 108 3.09 -19.94 23.39
C ALA A 108 1.89 -20.44 24.21
#